data_d181bd714b01b8eef401c955a621f4a1
#
_entry.id   d181bd714b01b8eef401c955a621f4a1
#
_cell.length_a   1.000
_cell.length_b   1.000
_cell.length_c   1.000
_cell.angle_alpha   90.00
_cell.angle_beta   90.00
_cell.angle_gamma   90.00
#
_symmetry.space_group_name_H-M   'P 1'
#
loop_
_entity.id
_entity.type
_entity.pdbx_description
1 polymer ?
#
loop_
_entity_poly.entity_id
_entity_poly.type
_entity_poly.pdbx_seq_one_letter_code
_entity_poly.pdbx_strand_id
1 'polypeptide(L)'
;MENKKMTTPIVSVGADTEQSPYVCNYSITDFNEDGKGLDDYLEEMQKEFSKQMSPSYLKTVSMSELYDTVFNVQTPLIDGLLQRGTYIFAGSPKVGKSFMMAQFAYHISTGTPLWGYKVRKSTVLYFALEDDYPRLQKRLFQMFGTEETDNLYFATQCKTLNEGLDEQIKGFMEEHSDTGLIIIDTLKRVREAGGADYSYASDYDIVARLKSLADSHNVTMLIVHHTRKQKAEDIFDMISGTNGLMGAADGAFVLSKEKRTSNNATLDVAGRDQQDMKIHLVRDAEKLIWNFEKSETELWKEPPEPLLEKIATTLLSESKAWEGTASELCEILGEDVKPNVLSLRLSINANRLLKDYGIHYKASRTHNGRKLS
;
A
#
# COMPACT_ATOMS: atom_id res chain seq x y z
N MET A 1 10.37 -38.61 -44.18
CA MET A 1 11.13 -38.53 -42.90
C MET A 1 10.51 -37.38 -42.08
N GLU A 2 9.59 -37.77 -41.21
CA GLU A 2 8.78 -36.86 -40.40
C GLU A 2 9.54 -36.49 -39.14
N ASN A 3 9.75 -35.18 -38.91
CA ASN A 3 10.26 -34.66 -37.67
C ASN A 3 9.16 -34.60 -36.60
N LYS A 4 9.13 -35.57 -35.70
CA LYS A 4 8.32 -35.53 -34.50
C LYS A 4 8.85 -34.44 -33.56
N LYS A 5 8.09 -33.38 -33.35
CA LYS A 5 8.26 -32.46 -32.20
C LYS A 5 7.92 -33.22 -30.91
N MET A 6 8.90 -33.43 -30.07
CA MET A 6 8.68 -33.88 -28.69
C MET A 6 8.15 -32.69 -27.87
N THR A 7 6.93 -32.77 -27.42
CA THR A 7 6.39 -31.90 -26.38
C THR A 7 6.81 -32.44 -25.02
N THR A 8 7.63 -31.69 -24.31
CA THR A 8 8.00 -31.97 -22.93
C THR A 8 6.84 -31.60 -21.98
N PRO A 9 6.49 -32.41 -20.99
CA PRO A 9 5.41 -32.09 -20.08
C PRO A 9 5.79 -30.95 -19.14
N ILE A 10 4.88 -30.00 -18.98
CA ILE A 10 4.95 -28.95 -17.97
C ILE A 10 4.73 -29.63 -16.61
N VAL A 11 5.77 -29.74 -15.81
CA VAL A 11 5.65 -30.10 -14.40
C VAL A 11 5.27 -28.82 -13.65
N SER A 12 3.99 -28.72 -13.28
CA SER A 12 3.55 -27.73 -12.31
C SER A 12 3.99 -28.19 -10.93
N VAL A 13 5.05 -27.63 -10.40
CA VAL A 13 5.36 -27.74 -8.98
C VAL A 13 4.56 -26.64 -8.29
N GLY A 14 3.44 -27.04 -7.68
CA GLY A 14 2.76 -26.23 -6.69
C GLY A 14 3.66 -26.09 -5.47
N ALA A 15 4.18 -24.92 -5.25
CA ALA A 15 4.81 -24.55 -4.00
C ALA A 15 4.19 -23.23 -3.58
N ASP A 16 3.40 -23.31 -2.50
CA ASP A 16 3.05 -22.16 -1.67
C ASP A 16 4.33 -21.49 -1.18
N THR A 17 4.71 -20.41 -1.82
CA THR A 17 5.79 -19.55 -1.32
C THR A 17 5.39 -18.11 -1.50
N GLU A 18 5.37 -17.42 -0.36
CA GLU A 18 5.30 -15.99 -0.17
C GLU A 18 5.86 -15.24 -1.38
N GLN A 19 5.01 -14.43 -2.04
CA GLN A 19 5.43 -13.56 -3.14
C GLN A 19 6.40 -12.51 -2.58
N SER A 20 7.69 -12.82 -2.69
CA SER A 20 8.74 -11.84 -2.51
C SER A 20 8.58 -10.77 -3.61
N PRO A 21 8.67 -9.45 -3.29
CA PRO A 21 8.62 -8.39 -4.29
C PRO A 21 9.80 -8.41 -5.28
N TYR A 22 10.70 -9.36 -5.14
CA TYR A 22 11.83 -9.60 -6.02
C TYR A 22 11.55 -10.81 -6.92
N VAL A 23 10.68 -10.68 -7.89
CA VAL A 23 10.61 -11.62 -9.00
C VAL A 23 11.75 -11.25 -9.96
N CYS A 24 12.87 -11.94 -9.84
CA CYS A 24 13.82 -11.99 -10.94
C CYS A 24 13.17 -12.77 -12.07
N ASN A 25 12.59 -12.06 -13.05
CA ASN A 25 12.14 -12.67 -14.28
C ASN A 25 13.34 -13.07 -15.12
N TYR A 26 13.91 -14.25 -14.85
CA TYR A 26 14.78 -14.89 -15.82
C TYR A 26 13.92 -15.58 -16.88
N SER A 27 14.02 -15.13 -18.12
CA SER A 27 13.48 -15.85 -19.27
C SER A 27 14.36 -17.07 -19.55
N ILE A 28 13.76 -18.22 -19.85
CA ILE A 28 14.47 -19.43 -20.27
C ILE A 28 15.38 -19.17 -21.51
N THR A 29 15.15 -18.11 -22.24
CA THR A 29 15.96 -17.69 -23.39
C THR A 29 17.30 -17.06 -23.00
N ASP A 30 17.47 -16.61 -21.73
CA ASP A 30 18.72 -15.97 -21.26
C ASP A 30 19.83 -17.00 -20.96
N PHE A 31 19.52 -18.30 -20.95
CA PHE A 31 20.45 -19.38 -20.60
C PHE A 31 21.44 -19.77 -21.71
N ASN A 32 21.26 -19.30 -22.93
CA ASN A 32 22.13 -19.68 -24.05
C ASN A 32 23.28 -18.71 -24.32
N GLU A 33 23.31 -17.52 -23.69
CA GLU A 33 24.36 -16.54 -23.96
C GLU A 33 25.61 -16.71 -23.08
N ASP A 34 25.49 -17.32 -21.89
CA ASP A 34 26.60 -17.44 -20.92
C ASP A 34 27.35 -18.79 -20.99
N GLY A 35 26.97 -19.73 -21.84
CA GLY A 35 27.66 -21.01 -22.02
C GLY A 35 27.63 -21.96 -20.82
N LYS A 36 26.82 -21.67 -19.77
CA LYS A 36 26.61 -22.53 -18.61
C LYS A 36 25.63 -23.66 -18.92
N GLY A 37 25.97 -24.88 -18.53
CA GLY A 37 25.06 -26.01 -18.63
C GLY A 37 23.90 -25.94 -17.62
N LEU A 38 22.81 -26.66 -17.91
CA LEU A 38 21.67 -26.77 -16.97
C LEU A 38 22.09 -27.29 -15.58
N ASP A 39 23.08 -28.17 -15.55
CA ASP A 39 23.61 -28.75 -14.30
C ASP A 39 24.32 -27.70 -13.44
N ASP A 40 25.11 -26.81 -14.04
CA ASP A 40 25.80 -25.70 -13.35
C ASP A 40 24.77 -24.74 -12.73
N TYR A 41 23.70 -24.46 -13.46
CA TYR A 41 22.61 -23.63 -12.99
C TYR A 41 21.86 -24.24 -11.79
N LEU A 42 21.54 -25.55 -11.88
CA LEU A 42 20.90 -26.26 -10.79
C LEU A 42 21.78 -26.34 -9.54
N GLU A 43 23.10 -26.49 -9.71
CA GLU A 43 24.04 -26.42 -8.58
C GLU A 43 24.11 -25.03 -7.95
N GLU A 44 24.12 -23.96 -8.73
CA GLU A 44 24.06 -22.59 -8.23
C GLU A 44 22.77 -22.32 -7.46
N MET A 45 21.63 -22.73 -8.01
CA MET A 45 20.34 -22.63 -7.32
C MET A 45 20.31 -23.41 -5.99
N GLN A 46 20.83 -24.63 -5.96
CA GLN A 46 20.88 -25.43 -4.74
C GLN A 46 21.78 -24.80 -3.67
N LYS A 47 22.92 -24.22 -4.07
CA LYS A 47 23.83 -23.49 -3.16
C LYS A 47 23.15 -22.22 -2.60
N GLU A 48 22.49 -21.46 -3.47
CA GLU A 48 21.76 -20.25 -3.04
C GLU A 48 20.61 -20.60 -2.08
N PHE A 49 19.83 -21.63 -2.41
CA PHE A 49 18.76 -22.13 -1.54
C PHE A 49 19.29 -22.60 -0.19
N SER A 50 20.38 -23.40 -0.19
CA SER A 50 21.01 -23.89 1.04
C SER A 50 21.56 -22.73 1.89
N LYS A 51 22.11 -21.70 1.26
CA LYS A 51 22.55 -20.46 1.92
C LYS A 51 21.37 -19.71 2.56
N GLN A 52 20.25 -19.57 1.83
CA GLN A 52 19.06 -18.89 2.34
C GLN A 52 18.42 -19.61 3.51
N MET A 53 18.51 -20.97 3.55
CA MET A 53 18.00 -21.78 4.66
C MET A 53 18.93 -21.81 5.88
N SER A 54 20.12 -21.21 5.80
CA SER A 54 21.03 -21.14 6.95
C SER A 54 20.50 -20.18 8.03
N PRO A 55 20.48 -20.57 9.32
CA PRO A 55 20.10 -19.65 10.41
C PRO A 55 20.95 -18.38 10.49
N SER A 56 22.15 -18.37 9.90
CA SER A 56 23.05 -17.21 9.84
C SER A 56 22.85 -16.34 8.59
N TYR A 57 21.90 -16.73 7.71
CA TYR A 57 21.66 -15.96 6.49
C TYR A 57 20.92 -14.65 6.79
N LEU A 58 21.56 -13.54 6.40
CA LEU A 58 20.92 -12.24 6.40
C LEU A 58 20.80 -11.76 4.95
N LYS A 59 19.55 -11.62 4.46
CA LYS A 59 19.29 -11.07 3.15
C LYS A 59 19.66 -9.59 3.13
N THR A 60 20.63 -9.22 2.36
CA THR A 60 21.08 -7.83 2.21
C THR A 60 21.10 -7.45 0.75
N VAL A 61 20.88 -6.17 0.48
CA VAL A 61 20.97 -5.56 -0.85
C VAL A 61 21.90 -4.37 -0.74
N SER A 62 22.86 -4.26 -1.65
CA SER A 62 23.75 -3.10 -1.68
C SER A 62 23.03 -1.85 -2.16
N MET A 63 23.55 -0.67 -1.82
CA MET A 63 23.01 0.60 -2.33
C MET A 63 22.99 0.64 -3.87
N SER A 64 23.99 0.07 -4.52
CA SER A 64 24.03 -0.01 -5.99
C SER A 64 22.90 -0.87 -6.55
N GLU A 65 22.64 -2.03 -5.94
CA GLU A 65 21.52 -2.90 -6.33
C GLU A 65 20.18 -2.24 -6.09
N LEU A 66 19.99 -1.51 -4.97
CA LEU A 66 18.78 -0.72 -4.73
C LEU A 66 18.55 0.32 -5.84
N TYR A 67 19.60 1.00 -6.27
CA TYR A 67 19.51 1.99 -7.33
C TYR A 67 19.29 1.38 -8.72
N ASP A 68 19.72 0.15 -8.92
CA ASP A 68 19.55 -0.57 -10.17
C ASP A 68 18.17 -1.26 -10.27
N THR A 69 17.47 -1.41 -9.15
CA THR A 69 16.19 -2.11 -9.09
C THR A 69 15.02 -1.14 -9.34
N VAL A 70 14.10 -1.53 -10.22
CA VAL A 70 12.81 -0.84 -10.41
C VAL A 70 11.80 -1.51 -9.51
N PHE A 71 11.33 -0.80 -8.48
CA PHE A 71 10.32 -1.30 -7.57
C PHE A 71 8.93 -0.92 -8.06
N ASN A 72 8.04 -1.90 -8.17
CA ASN A 72 6.62 -1.66 -8.38
C ASN A 72 5.98 -1.22 -7.06
N VAL A 73 5.95 0.08 -6.81
CA VAL A 73 5.27 0.65 -5.64
C VAL A 73 3.81 0.87 -6.00
N GLN A 74 2.90 0.37 -5.17
CA GLN A 74 1.49 0.64 -5.38
C GLN A 74 1.18 2.12 -5.19
N THR A 75 0.30 2.65 -6.05
CA THR A 75 -0.21 4.00 -5.92
C THR A 75 -1.06 4.14 -4.65
N PRO A 76 -1.11 5.34 -4.04
CA PRO A 76 -1.98 5.62 -2.90
C PRO A 76 -3.42 5.18 -3.13
N LEU A 77 -4.12 4.80 -2.07
CA LEU A 77 -5.57 4.55 -2.16
C LEU A 77 -6.35 5.85 -2.32
N ILE A 78 -5.95 6.89 -1.57
CA ILE A 78 -6.48 8.24 -1.73
C ILE A 78 -5.27 9.16 -1.91
N ASP A 79 -5.12 9.69 -3.10
CA ASP A 79 -3.94 10.46 -3.50
C ASP A 79 -3.73 11.68 -2.59
N GLY A 80 -2.56 11.75 -1.93
CA GLY A 80 -2.24 12.83 -0.99
C GLY A 80 -2.89 12.71 0.40
N LEU A 81 -3.71 11.68 0.66
CA LEU A 81 -4.38 11.50 1.96
C LEU A 81 -4.14 10.12 2.58
N LEU A 82 -4.29 9.02 1.84
CA LEU A 82 -4.09 7.67 2.34
C LEU A 82 -3.09 6.94 1.47
N GLN A 83 -1.85 6.94 1.93
CA GLN A 83 -0.76 6.20 1.31
C GLN A 83 -0.89 4.69 1.61
N ARG A 84 -0.02 3.89 1.00
CA ARG A 84 0.14 2.50 1.42
C ARG A 84 0.70 2.45 2.85
N GLY A 85 0.25 1.48 3.64
CA GLY A 85 0.76 1.25 4.99
C GLY A 85 -0.33 0.95 6.01
N THR A 86 0.07 0.89 7.26
CA THR A 86 -0.80 0.64 8.41
C THR A 86 -0.97 1.91 9.22
N TYR A 87 -2.21 2.35 9.38
CA TYR A 87 -2.55 3.61 10.03
C TYR A 87 -3.48 3.40 11.22
N ILE A 88 -3.25 4.15 12.29
CA ILE A 88 -4.18 4.26 13.42
C ILE A 88 -5.21 5.35 13.12
N PHE A 89 -6.50 5.01 13.14
CA PHE A 89 -7.58 5.98 13.05
C PHE A 89 -8.20 6.22 14.43
N ALA A 90 -7.84 7.31 15.07
CA ALA A 90 -8.22 7.58 16.45
C ALA A 90 -9.28 8.68 16.57
N GLY A 91 -9.96 8.70 17.70
CA GLY A 91 -10.90 9.76 18.08
C GLY A 91 -11.75 9.36 19.28
N SER A 92 -12.35 10.35 19.92
CA SER A 92 -13.18 10.13 21.09
C SER A 92 -14.40 9.26 20.77
N PRO A 93 -14.97 8.56 21.77
CA PRO A 93 -16.20 7.79 21.57
C PRO A 93 -17.32 8.65 21.00
N LYS A 94 -18.03 8.12 19.99
CA LYS A 94 -19.18 8.79 19.32
C LYS A 94 -18.83 10.05 18.53
N VAL A 95 -17.56 10.29 18.20
CA VAL A 95 -17.17 11.44 17.35
C VAL A 95 -17.55 11.25 15.89
N GLY A 96 -17.81 10.02 15.43
CA GLY A 96 -18.19 9.70 14.06
C GLY A 96 -17.15 8.87 13.28
N LYS A 97 -16.24 8.18 13.97
CA LYS A 97 -15.19 7.35 13.34
C LYS A 97 -15.77 6.32 12.37
N SER A 98 -16.73 5.49 12.81
CA SER A 98 -17.32 4.44 11.96
C SER A 98 -18.06 4.99 10.73
N PHE A 99 -18.59 6.23 10.79
CA PHE A 99 -19.13 6.90 9.60
C PHE A 99 -18.01 7.33 8.65
N MET A 100 -16.88 7.82 9.17
CA MET A 100 -15.71 8.15 8.37
C MET A 100 -15.13 6.88 7.70
N MET A 101 -15.04 5.79 8.45
CA MET A 101 -14.57 4.51 7.92
C MET A 101 -15.48 3.99 6.81
N ALA A 102 -16.81 4.06 7.00
CA ALA A 102 -17.77 3.70 5.96
C ALA A 102 -17.64 4.59 4.71
N GLN A 103 -17.38 5.89 4.91
CA GLN A 103 -17.16 6.84 3.80
C GLN A 103 -15.87 6.53 3.03
N PHE A 104 -14.75 6.28 3.72
CA PHE A 104 -13.50 5.88 3.08
C PHE A 104 -13.68 4.56 2.32
N ALA A 105 -14.30 3.57 2.97
CA ALA A 105 -14.56 2.26 2.38
C ALA A 105 -15.40 2.37 1.09
N TYR A 106 -16.47 3.16 1.12
CA TYR A 106 -17.34 3.37 -0.04
C TYR A 106 -16.57 4.04 -1.21
N HIS A 107 -15.88 5.15 -0.94
CA HIS A 107 -15.14 5.85 -2.00
C HIS A 107 -14.02 4.99 -2.61
N ILE A 108 -13.33 4.18 -1.80
CA ILE A 108 -12.29 3.28 -2.29
C ILE A 108 -12.88 2.12 -3.07
N SER A 109 -13.99 1.54 -2.62
CA SER A 109 -14.62 0.42 -3.33
C SER A 109 -15.28 0.82 -4.66
N THR A 110 -15.72 2.06 -4.77
CA THR A 110 -16.30 2.61 -6.02
C THR A 110 -15.29 3.29 -6.93
N GLY A 111 -14.17 3.77 -6.38
CA GLY A 111 -13.21 4.62 -7.08
C GLY A 111 -13.69 6.07 -7.27
N THR A 112 -14.75 6.47 -6.57
CA THR A 112 -15.26 7.84 -6.65
C THR A 112 -14.37 8.79 -5.84
N PRO A 113 -14.10 10.02 -6.32
CA PRO A 113 -13.26 10.98 -5.60
C PRO A 113 -13.81 11.28 -4.19
N LEU A 114 -12.92 11.36 -3.20
CA LEU A 114 -13.23 11.79 -1.84
C LEU A 114 -12.69 13.21 -1.62
N TRP A 115 -13.56 14.18 -1.33
CA TRP A 115 -13.16 15.58 -1.05
C TRP A 115 -12.29 16.24 -2.14
N GLY A 116 -12.43 15.77 -3.38
CA GLY A 116 -11.60 16.23 -4.50
C GLY A 116 -10.30 15.46 -4.70
N TYR A 117 -9.91 14.60 -3.76
CA TYR A 117 -8.78 13.70 -3.92
C TYR A 117 -9.11 12.56 -4.88
N LYS A 118 -8.18 12.19 -5.75
CA LYS A 118 -8.30 10.99 -6.60
C LYS A 118 -8.27 9.74 -5.74
N VAL A 119 -9.12 8.79 -6.04
CA VAL A 119 -9.24 7.52 -5.32
C VAL A 119 -8.97 6.36 -6.27
N ARG A 120 -8.11 5.45 -5.85
CA ARG A 120 -7.86 4.19 -6.55
C ARG A 120 -8.93 3.18 -6.15
N LYS A 121 -9.70 2.70 -7.14
CA LYS A 121 -10.67 1.63 -6.91
C LYS A 121 -9.98 0.35 -6.47
N SER A 122 -10.47 -0.25 -5.39
CA SER A 122 -9.97 -1.52 -4.84
C SER A 122 -11.04 -2.20 -4.02
N THR A 123 -10.94 -3.53 -3.85
CA THR A 123 -11.78 -4.26 -2.91
C THR A 123 -11.44 -3.87 -1.46
N VAL A 124 -12.45 -3.72 -0.63
CA VAL A 124 -12.36 -3.30 0.77
C VAL A 124 -12.97 -4.36 1.68
N LEU A 125 -12.21 -4.80 2.69
CA LEU A 125 -12.71 -5.62 3.80
C LEU A 125 -12.87 -4.74 5.04
N TYR A 126 -14.10 -4.63 5.57
CA TYR A 126 -14.39 -3.84 6.76
C TYR A 126 -14.88 -4.73 7.90
N PHE A 127 -14.05 -4.95 8.90
CA PHE A 127 -14.43 -5.57 10.17
C PHE A 127 -15.15 -4.55 11.05
N ALA A 128 -16.48 -4.52 10.97
CA ALA A 128 -17.36 -3.65 11.74
C ALA A 128 -17.78 -4.33 13.06
N LEU A 129 -16.82 -4.57 13.96
CA LEU A 129 -16.97 -5.46 15.12
C LEU A 129 -17.80 -4.86 16.29
N GLU A 130 -18.17 -3.60 16.21
CA GLU A 130 -19.06 -2.94 17.17
C GLU A 130 -20.48 -2.74 16.59
N ASP A 131 -20.74 -3.26 15.38
CA ASP A 131 -22.02 -3.12 14.68
C ASP A 131 -22.68 -4.48 14.43
N ASP A 132 -23.92 -4.44 13.98
CA ASP A 132 -24.67 -5.55 13.40
C ASP A 132 -25.12 -5.22 11.97
N TYR A 133 -25.49 -6.24 11.19
CA TYR A 133 -25.86 -6.04 9.79
C TYR A 133 -27.08 -5.12 9.59
N PRO A 134 -28.15 -5.19 10.40
CA PRO A 134 -29.28 -4.24 10.28
C PRO A 134 -28.88 -2.79 10.49
N ARG A 135 -27.98 -2.52 11.45
CA ARG A 135 -27.46 -1.16 11.69
C ARG A 135 -26.57 -0.68 10.57
N LEU A 136 -25.70 -1.56 10.06
CA LEU A 136 -24.85 -1.27 8.89
C LEU A 136 -25.71 -0.94 7.68
N GLN A 137 -26.71 -1.77 7.36
CA GLN A 137 -27.62 -1.56 6.24
C GLN A 137 -28.30 -0.19 6.32
N LYS A 138 -28.90 0.12 7.49
CA LYS A 138 -29.56 1.41 7.71
C LYS A 138 -28.59 2.59 7.57
N ARG A 139 -27.37 2.47 8.11
CA ARG A 139 -26.33 3.49 8.03
C ARG A 139 -25.90 3.74 6.59
N LEU A 140 -25.57 2.68 5.86
CA LEU A 140 -25.14 2.78 4.47
C LEU A 140 -26.23 3.38 3.58
N PHE A 141 -27.47 2.94 3.76
CA PHE A 141 -28.61 3.54 3.04
C PHE A 141 -28.77 5.04 3.34
N GLN A 142 -28.61 5.45 4.60
CA GLN A 142 -28.66 6.86 4.97
C GLN A 142 -27.51 7.68 4.37
N MET A 143 -26.31 7.09 4.30
CA MET A 143 -25.11 7.76 3.79
C MET A 143 -25.08 7.85 2.26
N PHE A 144 -25.44 6.79 1.57
CA PHE A 144 -25.22 6.62 0.14
C PHE A 144 -26.49 6.37 -0.68
N GLY A 145 -27.64 6.24 -0.01
CA GLY A 145 -28.92 5.96 -0.68
C GLY A 145 -28.96 4.56 -1.25
N THR A 146 -29.31 4.47 -2.54
CA THR A 146 -29.39 3.19 -3.28
C THR A 146 -28.13 2.84 -4.05
N GLU A 147 -27.08 3.64 -3.91
CA GLU A 147 -25.79 3.36 -4.54
C GLU A 147 -25.13 2.14 -3.89
N GLU A 148 -24.82 1.14 -4.66
CA GLU A 148 -24.24 -0.13 -4.21
C GLU A 148 -22.91 -0.45 -4.90
N THR A 149 -22.14 -1.36 -4.31
CA THR A 149 -20.87 -1.83 -4.86
C THR A 149 -20.59 -3.25 -4.39
N ASP A 150 -20.10 -4.10 -5.30
CA ASP A 150 -19.69 -5.47 -5.02
C ASP A 150 -18.25 -5.55 -4.44
N ASN A 151 -17.55 -4.42 -4.34
CA ASN A 151 -16.17 -4.37 -3.87
C ASN A 151 -16.04 -3.95 -2.40
N LEU A 152 -17.15 -3.93 -1.61
CA LEU A 152 -17.14 -3.57 -0.19
C LEU A 152 -17.78 -4.68 0.64
N TYR A 153 -16.96 -5.36 1.42
CA TYR A 153 -17.33 -6.50 2.25
C TYR A 153 -17.32 -6.14 3.73
N PHE A 154 -18.31 -6.61 4.47
CA PHE A 154 -18.43 -6.39 5.91
C PHE A 154 -18.39 -7.69 6.68
N ALA A 155 -17.61 -7.69 7.77
CA ALA A 155 -17.65 -8.74 8.79
C ALA A 155 -17.98 -8.11 10.15
N THR A 156 -19.00 -8.64 10.85
CA THR A 156 -19.37 -8.20 12.19
C THR A 156 -18.77 -9.06 13.30
N GLN A 157 -18.09 -10.13 12.92
CA GLN A 157 -17.37 -11.06 13.80
C GLN A 157 -16.09 -11.52 13.12
N CYS A 158 -15.06 -11.75 13.93
CA CYS A 158 -13.81 -12.36 13.50
C CYS A 158 -13.15 -13.05 14.67
N LYS A 159 -12.12 -13.84 14.39
CA LYS A 159 -11.20 -14.37 15.39
C LYS A 159 -10.30 -13.27 15.95
N THR A 160 -9.72 -13.52 17.13
CA THR A 160 -8.63 -12.67 17.63
C THR A 160 -7.32 -12.99 16.88
N LEU A 161 -6.31 -12.15 17.06
CA LEU A 161 -5.00 -12.34 16.41
C LEU A 161 -4.35 -13.69 16.75
N ASN A 162 -4.51 -14.16 17.98
CA ASN A 162 -3.93 -15.46 18.38
C ASN A 162 -4.82 -16.67 18.04
N GLU A 163 -6.06 -16.44 17.64
CA GLU A 163 -6.99 -17.48 17.22
C GLU A 163 -7.07 -17.66 15.70
N GLY A 164 -6.33 -16.83 14.92
CA GLY A 164 -6.25 -16.95 13.48
C GLY A 164 -6.99 -15.87 12.68
N LEU A 165 -6.97 -14.62 13.14
CA LEU A 165 -7.45 -13.47 12.36
C LEU A 165 -6.63 -13.28 11.08
N ASP A 166 -5.33 -13.49 11.16
CA ASP A 166 -4.42 -13.41 10.03
C ASP A 166 -4.75 -14.45 8.95
N GLU A 167 -5.10 -15.68 9.31
CA GLU A 167 -5.56 -16.69 8.35
C GLU A 167 -6.91 -16.32 7.73
N GLN A 168 -7.84 -15.70 8.50
CA GLN A 168 -9.10 -15.20 7.94
C GLN A 168 -8.86 -14.08 6.93
N ILE A 169 -7.95 -13.16 7.22
CA ILE A 169 -7.59 -12.07 6.30
C ILE A 169 -6.90 -12.61 5.04
N LYS A 170 -5.98 -13.56 5.19
CA LYS A 170 -5.30 -14.21 4.05
C LYS A 170 -6.31 -14.92 3.14
N GLY A 171 -7.19 -15.74 3.71
CA GLY A 171 -8.22 -16.43 2.93
C GLY A 171 -9.11 -15.45 2.15
N PHE A 172 -9.51 -14.33 2.76
CA PHE A 172 -10.26 -13.30 2.04
C PHE A 172 -9.46 -12.70 0.87
N MET A 173 -8.17 -12.41 1.08
CA MET A 173 -7.31 -11.84 0.02
C MET A 173 -7.01 -12.82 -1.11
N GLU A 174 -6.99 -14.13 -0.83
CA GLU A 174 -6.88 -15.17 -1.85
C GLU A 174 -8.12 -15.21 -2.75
N GLU A 175 -9.31 -15.02 -2.17
CA GLU A 175 -10.57 -14.91 -2.92
C GLU A 175 -10.71 -13.56 -3.66
N HIS A 176 -10.12 -12.50 -3.12
CA HIS A 176 -10.21 -11.12 -3.61
C HIS A 176 -8.82 -10.50 -3.79
N SER A 177 -8.12 -10.88 -4.85
CA SER A 177 -6.74 -10.49 -5.12
C SER A 177 -6.51 -8.99 -5.37
N ASP A 178 -7.59 -8.23 -5.62
CA ASP A 178 -7.59 -6.77 -5.78
C ASP A 178 -7.86 -6.01 -4.47
N THR A 179 -7.81 -6.71 -3.32
CA THR A 179 -7.97 -6.09 -2.00
C THR A 179 -6.92 -5.02 -1.78
N GLY A 180 -7.37 -3.77 -1.58
CA GLY A 180 -6.48 -2.64 -1.33
C GLY A 180 -6.56 -2.09 0.08
N LEU A 181 -7.71 -2.27 0.75
CA LEU A 181 -7.96 -1.74 2.09
C LEU A 181 -8.59 -2.77 3.01
N ILE A 182 -8.04 -2.85 4.23
CA ILE A 182 -8.63 -3.57 5.36
C ILE A 182 -8.90 -2.58 6.49
N ILE A 183 -10.12 -2.53 7.00
CA ILE A 183 -10.50 -1.68 8.14
C ILE A 183 -10.85 -2.57 9.33
N ILE A 184 -10.26 -2.29 10.49
CA ILE A 184 -10.56 -2.98 11.77
C ILE A 184 -11.20 -1.98 12.73
N ASP A 185 -12.50 -2.04 12.94
CA ASP A 185 -13.25 -1.17 13.84
C ASP A 185 -13.90 -2.01 14.97
N THR A 186 -13.22 -2.18 16.11
CA THR A 186 -12.04 -1.49 16.62
C THR A 186 -10.94 -2.47 17.02
N LEU A 187 -9.71 -1.96 17.18
CA LEU A 187 -8.55 -2.72 17.66
C LEU A 187 -8.86 -3.52 18.93
N LYS A 188 -9.66 -2.97 19.83
CA LYS A 188 -10.04 -3.62 21.09
C LYS A 188 -10.71 -5.00 20.87
N ARG A 189 -11.41 -5.20 19.77
CA ARG A 189 -12.18 -6.43 19.49
C ARG A 189 -11.34 -7.56 18.96
N VAL A 190 -10.19 -7.26 18.38
CA VAL A 190 -9.24 -8.26 17.84
C VAL A 190 -8.14 -8.62 18.82
N ARG A 191 -8.09 -7.92 19.98
CA ARG A 191 -7.23 -8.27 21.12
C ARG A 191 -7.79 -9.46 21.89
N GLU A 192 -6.90 -10.18 22.56
CA GLU A 192 -7.31 -11.22 23.49
C GLU A 192 -8.11 -10.69 24.67
N ALA A 193 -9.15 -11.40 25.03
CA ALA A 193 -9.87 -11.21 26.28
C ALA A 193 -9.08 -11.94 27.38
N GLY A 194 -8.31 -11.21 28.22
CA GLY A 194 -7.79 -11.80 29.44
C GLY A 194 -6.35 -11.50 29.86
N GLY A 195 -5.59 -10.71 29.12
CA GLY A 195 -4.28 -10.25 29.60
C GLY A 195 -4.42 -9.07 30.56
N ALA A 196 -4.06 -9.24 31.84
CA ALA A 196 -4.07 -8.18 32.85
C ALA A 196 -3.03 -7.06 32.58
N ASP A 197 -2.14 -7.23 31.63
CA ASP A 197 -1.09 -6.30 31.28
C ASP A 197 -1.43 -5.58 29.96
N TYR A 198 -2.10 -4.42 30.08
CA TYR A 198 -2.07 -3.39 29.07
C TYR A 198 -0.67 -2.75 29.04
N SER A 199 0.34 -3.52 28.60
CA SER A 199 1.71 -3.04 28.55
C SER A 199 1.99 -2.36 27.20
N TYR A 200 2.94 -1.47 27.19
CA TYR A 200 3.49 -0.83 25.99
C TYR A 200 3.88 -1.88 24.93
N ALA A 201 4.51 -2.98 25.35
CA ALA A 201 4.94 -4.06 24.49
C ALA A 201 3.75 -4.73 23.77
N SER A 202 2.65 -4.99 24.50
CA SER A 202 1.45 -5.63 23.93
C SER A 202 0.78 -4.81 22.82
N ASP A 203 0.68 -3.48 22.99
CA ASP A 203 0.08 -2.60 21.99
C ASP A 203 0.96 -2.51 20.73
N TYR A 204 2.26 -2.38 20.93
CA TYR A 204 3.24 -2.38 19.84
C TYR A 204 3.21 -3.69 19.05
N ASP A 205 3.24 -4.83 19.73
CA ASP A 205 3.30 -6.15 19.09
C ASP A 205 2.07 -6.45 18.23
N ILE A 206 0.88 -6.04 18.70
CA ILE A 206 -0.36 -6.22 17.94
C ILE A 206 -0.33 -5.43 16.65
N VAL A 207 0.03 -4.14 16.71
CA VAL A 207 0.08 -3.30 15.50
C VAL A 207 1.22 -3.73 14.59
N ALA A 208 2.39 -4.11 15.15
CA ALA A 208 3.51 -4.62 14.37
C ALA A 208 3.16 -5.91 13.61
N ARG A 209 2.41 -6.83 14.24
CA ARG A 209 1.91 -8.06 13.58
C ARG A 209 0.94 -7.74 12.45
N LEU A 210 -0.04 -6.84 12.69
CA LEU A 210 -0.98 -6.39 11.67
C LEU A 210 -0.25 -5.67 10.51
N LYS A 211 0.75 -4.85 10.84
CA LYS A 211 1.59 -4.19 9.84
C LYS A 211 2.38 -5.20 9.00
N SER A 212 3.01 -6.19 9.64
CA SER A 212 3.73 -7.25 8.91
C SER A 212 2.82 -7.99 7.93
N LEU A 213 1.57 -8.27 8.34
CA LEU A 213 0.56 -8.86 7.46
C LEU A 213 0.21 -7.92 6.29
N ALA A 214 -0.01 -6.64 6.56
CA ALA A 214 -0.33 -5.65 5.54
C ALA A 214 0.81 -5.47 4.53
N ASP A 215 2.05 -5.40 5.02
CA ASP A 215 3.25 -5.23 4.20
C ASP A 215 3.52 -6.45 3.31
N SER A 216 3.37 -7.67 3.85
CA SER A 216 3.60 -8.92 3.10
C SER A 216 2.58 -9.12 1.97
N HIS A 217 1.35 -8.64 2.13
CA HIS A 217 0.29 -8.76 1.12
C HIS A 217 0.06 -7.45 0.34
N ASN A 218 0.86 -6.43 0.60
CA ASN A 218 0.81 -5.16 -0.12
C ASN A 218 -0.56 -4.46 -0.03
N VAL A 219 -1.25 -4.56 1.12
CA VAL A 219 -2.53 -3.92 1.40
C VAL A 219 -2.38 -2.75 2.38
N THR A 220 -3.29 -1.80 2.34
CA THR A 220 -3.39 -0.75 3.34
C THR A 220 -4.31 -1.18 4.48
N MET A 221 -3.95 -0.87 5.72
CA MET A 221 -4.75 -1.19 6.89
C MET A 221 -5.09 0.05 7.70
N LEU A 222 -6.38 0.24 8.01
CA LEU A 222 -6.87 1.26 8.93
C LEU A 222 -7.36 0.60 10.21
N ILE A 223 -6.72 0.91 11.33
CA ILE A 223 -7.02 0.34 12.65
C ILE A 223 -7.69 1.40 13.50
N VAL A 224 -8.98 1.24 13.75
CA VAL A 224 -9.76 2.21 14.55
C VAL A 224 -9.46 2.03 16.04
N HIS A 225 -9.18 3.16 16.69
CA HIS A 225 -8.87 3.21 18.11
C HIS A 225 -9.52 4.40 18.81
N HIS A 226 -9.45 4.44 20.14
CA HIS A 226 -9.98 5.53 20.94
C HIS A 226 -8.89 6.49 21.40
N THR A 227 -9.25 7.77 21.58
CA THR A 227 -8.39 8.72 22.28
C THR A 227 -8.65 8.68 23.78
N ARG A 228 -7.61 8.98 24.59
CA ARG A 228 -7.74 9.22 26.03
C ARG A 228 -8.47 10.55 26.28
N LYS A 229 -8.99 10.70 27.49
CA LYS A 229 -9.76 11.91 27.86
C LYS A 229 -8.85 13.10 28.20
N GLN A 230 -7.60 12.86 28.56
CA GLN A 230 -6.64 13.92 28.87
C GLN A 230 -6.25 14.66 27.60
N LYS A 231 -6.30 16.00 27.67
CA LYS A 231 -5.76 16.85 26.61
C LYS A 231 -4.24 16.76 26.62
N ALA A 232 -3.63 16.74 25.45
CA ALA A 232 -2.20 16.83 25.26
C ALA A 232 -1.91 18.04 24.35
N GLU A 233 -0.67 18.51 24.36
CA GLU A 233 -0.23 19.59 23.46
C GLU A 233 -0.23 19.10 22.02
N ASP A 234 0.27 17.90 21.79
CA ASP A 234 0.14 17.21 20.50
C ASP A 234 -1.12 16.34 20.51
N ILE A 235 -1.95 16.49 19.46
CA ILE A 235 -3.20 15.74 19.32
C ILE A 235 -2.94 14.23 19.17
N PHE A 236 -1.81 13.82 18.58
CA PHE A 236 -1.45 12.43 18.41
C PHE A 236 -1.11 11.75 19.74
N ASP A 237 -0.62 12.50 20.73
CA ASP A 237 -0.42 12.02 22.09
C ASP A 237 -1.73 11.65 22.81
N MET A 238 -2.87 12.08 22.28
CA MET A 238 -4.18 11.67 22.80
C MET A 238 -4.58 10.26 22.40
N ILE A 239 -3.89 9.61 21.47
CA ILE A 239 -4.20 8.23 21.10
C ILE A 239 -4.08 7.36 22.35
N SER A 240 -5.18 6.65 22.68
CA SER A 240 -5.25 5.84 23.89
C SER A 240 -4.31 4.64 23.79
N GLY A 241 -3.60 4.34 24.85
CA GLY A 241 -2.55 3.33 24.86
C GLY A 241 -1.21 4.01 25.08
N THR A 242 -0.18 3.45 24.52
CA THR A 242 1.18 3.93 24.69
C THR A 242 1.68 4.53 23.37
N ASN A 243 2.80 5.26 23.42
CA ASN A 243 3.53 5.69 22.23
C ASN A 243 3.89 4.51 21.29
N GLY A 244 3.72 3.27 21.76
CA GLY A 244 3.91 2.04 20.99
C GLY A 244 3.00 1.89 19.80
N LEU A 245 1.74 2.30 19.89
CA LEU A 245 0.80 2.21 18.75
C LEU A 245 1.27 3.08 17.59
N MET A 246 1.66 4.33 17.86
CA MET A 246 2.19 5.25 16.87
C MET A 246 3.54 4.80 16.32
N GLY A 247 4.42 4.27 17.20
CA GLY A 247 5.74 3.79 16.80
C GLY A 247 5.69 2.58 15.85
N ALA A 248 4.68 1.72 15.97
CA ALA A 248 4.50 0.56 15.12
C ALA A 248 3.79 0.86 13.79
N ALA A 249 2.95 1.89 13.74
CA ALA A 249 2.20 2.27 12.54
C ALA A 249 3.03 3.16 11.58
N ASP A 250 2.59 3.27 10.34
CA ASP A 250 3.17 4.18 9.34
C ASP A 250 2.62 5.60 9.47
N GLY A 251 1.51 5.77 10.17
CA GLY A 251 0.93 7.07 10.47
C GLY A 251 -0.37 6.96 11.24
N ALA A 252 -1.00 8.11 11.46
CA ALA A 252 -2.26 8.19 12.16
C ALA A 252 -3.17 9.29 11.63
N PHE A 253 -4.46 9.07 11.86
CA PHE A 253 -5.54 10.02 11.66
C PHE A 253 -6.22 10.26 13.01
N VAL A 254 -6.43 11.50 13.38
CA VAL A 254 -7.15 11.83 14.62
C VAL A 254 -8.37 12.68 14.29
N LEU A 255 -9.55 12.08 14.43
CA LEU A 255 -10.81 12.79 14.25
C LEU A 255 -11.26 13.43 15.58
N SER A 256 -11.38 14.74 15.60
CA SER A 256 -11.75 15.50 16.79
C SER A 256 -12.86 16.51 16.53
N LYS A 257 -13.60 16.87 17.61
CA LYS A 257 -14.61 17.92 17.62
C LYS A 257 -14.38 18.82 18.84
N GLU A 258 -14.50 20.11 18.66
CA GLU A 258 -14.44 21.04 19.80
C GLU A 258 -15.59 20.80 20.80
N LYS A 259 -16.81 20.61 20.28
CA LYS A 259 -18.01 20.34 21.08
C LYS A 259 -18.75 19.14 20.51
N ARG A 260 -19.29 18.29 21.37
CA ARG A 260 -20.06 17.11 20.95
C ARG A 260 -21.25 17.42 20.04
N THR A 261 -21.87 18.58 20.25
CA THR A 261 -23.02 19.04 19.48
C THR A 261 -22.66 19.73 18.17
N SER A 262 -21.36 20.00 17.95
CA SER A 262 -20.90 20.63 16.70
C SER A 262 -20.98 19.65 15.53
N ASN A 263 -21.38 20.15 14.36
CA ASN A 263 -21.21 19.42 13.10
C ASN A 263 -19.80 19.55 12.55
N ASN A 264 -19.02 20.54 13.04
CA ASN A 264 -17.65 20.73 12.61
C ASN A 264 -16.71 19.75 13.33
N ALA A 265 -15.74 19.26 12.60
CA ALA A 265 -14.67 18.40 13.09
C ALA A 265 -13.34 18.75 12.41
N THR A 266 -12.26 18.32 13.03
CA THR A 266 -10.93 18.30 12.38
C THR A 266 -10.46 16.88 12.24
N LEU A 267 -9.80 16.60 11.14
CA LEU A 267 -9.05 15.38 10.89
C LEU A 267 -7.59 15.76 10.78
N ASP A 268 -6.82 15.47 11.83
CA ASP A 268 -5.38 15.66 11.86
C ASP A 268 -4.73 14.38 11.34
N VAL A 269 -3.77 14.52 10.43
CA VAL A 269 -3.10 13.42 9.72
C VAL A 269 -1.60 13.57 9.83
N ALA A 270 -0.91 12.52 10.24
CA ALA A 270 0.55 12.44 10.24
C ALA A 270 1.01 11.07 9.77
N GLY A 271 2.12 11.00 9.04
CA GLY A 271 2.66 9.75 8.54
C GLY A 271 4.10 9.87 8.06
N ARG A 272 4.77 8.70 7.89
CA ARG A 272 6.18 8.64 7.49
C ARG A 272 6.42 9.20 6.10
N ASP A 273 5.49 8.90 5.17
CA ASP A 273 5.65 9.17 3.73
C ASP A 273 4.66 10.23 3.24
N GLN A 274 4.15 11.06 4.14
CA GLN A 274 3.22 12.14 3.81
C GLN A 274 3.45 13.33 4.72
N GLN A 275 3.09 14.51 4.23
CA GLN A 275 3.13 15.74 5.02
C GLN A 275 2.01 15.75 6.05
N ASP A 276 2.32 16.25 7.24
CA ASP A 276 1.30 16.49 8.27
C ASP A 276 0.27 17.48 7.76
N MET A 277 -1.00 17.18 7.99
CA MET A 277 -2.09 18.03 7.56
C MET A 277 -3.24 18.06 8.56
N LYS A 278 -3.97 19.16 8.58
CA LYS A 278 -5.22 19.31 9.31
C LYS A 278 -6.33 19.64 8.34
N ILE A 279 -7.34 18.79 8.28
CA ILE A 279 -8.50 18.93 7.42
C ILE A 279 -9.71 19.34 8.26
N HIS A 280 -10.35 20.43 7.89
CA HIS A 280 -11.60 20.88 8.49
C HIS A 280 -12.76 20.25 7.75
N LEU A 281 -13.67 19.65 8.52
CA LEU A 281 -14.79 18.87 8.04
C LEU A 281 -16.10 19.35 8.64
N VAL A 282 -17.14 19.31 7.84
CA VAL A 282 -18.52 19.57 8.29
C VAL A 282 -19.35 18.32 8.06
N ARG A 283 -20.04 17.85 9.10
CA ARG A 283 -20.93 16.69 8.99
C ARG A 283 -22.25 17.09 8.37
N ASP A 284 -22.63 16.44 7.30
CA ASP A 284 -23.98 16.53 6.77
C ASP A 284 -24.97 15.93 7.77
N ALA A 285 -26.02 16.68 8.12
CA ALA A 285 -26.97 16.26 9.13
C ALA A 285 -27.94 15.18 8.63
N GLU A 286 -28.20 15.13 7.32
CA GLU A 286 -29.15 14.19 6.71
C GLU A 286 -28.43 12.90 6.29
N LYS A 287 -27.35 13.04 5.52
CA LYS A 287 -26.56 11.90 4.99
C LYS A 287 -25.54 11.36 5.97
N LEU A 288 -25.22 12.09 7.03
CA LEU A 288 -24.22 11.73 8.04
C LEU A 288 -22.80 11.52 7.50
N ILE A 289 -22.53 11.98 6.29
CA ILE A 289 -21.19 11.99 5.67
C ILE A 289 -20.41 13.23 6.12
N TRP A 290 -19.09 13.16 5.96
CA TRP A 290 -18.19 14.27 6.22
C TRP A 290 -17.85 14.99 4.92
N ASN A 291 -18.14 16.29 4.87
CA ASN A 291 -17.81 17.17 3.75
C ASN A 291 -16.56 17.95 4.08
N PHE A 292 -15.70 18.11 3.08
CA PHE A 292 -14.48 18.92 3.17
C PHE A 292 -14.84 20.40 3.22
N GLU A 293 -14.22 21.15 4.12
CA GLU A 293 -14.34 22.60 4.20
C GLU A 293 -13.03 23.26 3.75
N LYS A 294 -11.93 22.92 4.39
CA LYS A 294 -10.58 23.45 4.07
C LYS A 294 -9.49 22.56 4.63
N SER A 295 -8.26 22.77 4.16
CA SER A 295 -7.04 22.22 4.77
C SER A 295 -6.13 23.35 5.21
N GLU A 296 -5.47 23.20 6.35
CA GLU A 296 -4.49 24.19 6.86
C GLU A 296 -3.10 23.99 6.25
N THR A 297 -2.86 22.82 5.68
CA THR A 297 -1.64 22.53 4.93
C THR A 297 -1.99 22.31 3.47
N GLU A 298 -1.18 22.84 2.56
CA GLU A 298 -1.30 22.49 1.15
C GLU A 298 -0.96 21.01 0.97
N LEU A 299 -1.67 20.35 0.06
CA LEU A 299 -1.30 19.02 -0.38
C LEU A 299 0.16 19.02 -0.83
N TRP A 300 0.99 18.18 -0.23
CA TRP A 300 2.32 17.97 -0.75
C TRP A 300 2.20 17.40 -2.17
N LYS A 301 2.66 18.18 -3.13
CA LYS A 301 2.86 17.71 -4.49
C LYS A 301 4.34 17.45 -4.65
N GLU A 302 4.69 16.27 -5.09
CA GLU A 302 6.07 16.04 -5.51
C GLU A 302 6.48 17.15 -6.49
N PRO A 303 7.68 17.72 -6.30
CA PRO A 303 8.17 18.74 -7.23
C PRO A 303 8.09 18.21 -8.66
N PRO A 304 7.74 19.07 -9.63
CA PRO A 304 7.82 18.68 -11.03
C PRO A 304 9.24 18.20 -11.34
N GLU A 305 9.33 17.06 -12.01
CA GLU A 305 10.60 16.50 -12.49
C GLU A 305 10.67 16.76 -14.00
N PRO A 306 11.32 17.84 -14.44
CA PRO A 306 11.33 18.27 -15.84
C PRO A 306 11.87 17.18 -16.78
N LEU A 307 12.73 16.31 -16.27
CA LEU A 307 13.28 15.19 -17.03
C LEU A 307 12.19 14.21 -17.47
N LEU A 308 11.22 13.89 -16.57
CA LEU A 308 10.14 12.97 -16.92
C LEU A 308 9.20 13.56 -17.97
N GLU A 309 8.90 14.85 -17.87
CA GLU A 309 8.09 15.56 -18.87
C GLU A 309 8.80 15.57 -20.23
N LYS A 310 10.10 15.82 -20.24
CA LYS A 310 10.92 15.81 -21.45
C LYS A 310 10.98 14.42 -22.09
N ILE A 311 11.13 13.37 -21.29
CA ILE A 311 11.08 11.97 -21.77
C ILE A 311 9.72 11.67 -22.38
N ALA A 312 8.64 12.02 -21.69
CA ALA A 312 7.29 11.78 -22.18
C ALA A 312 7.03 12.50 -23.51
N THR A 313 7.40 13.78 -23.61
CA THR A 313 7.20 14.55 -24.82
C THR A 313 8.09 14.07 -25.98
N THR A 314 9.33 13.68 -25.71
CA THR A 314 10.28 13.25 -26.75
C THR A 314 9.95 11.85 -27.25
N LEU A 315 9.76 10.88 -26.35
CA LEU A 315 9.55 9.48 -26.74
C LEU A 315 8.13 9.21 -27.25
N LEU A 316 7.10 9.83 -26.70
CA LEU A 316 5.72 9.63 -27.13
C LEU A 316 5.42 10.28 -28.49
N SER A 317 6.21 11.28 -28.89
CA SER A 317 6.07 11.91 -30.22
C SER A 317 6.60 11.04 -31.36
N GLU A 318 7.57 10.17 -31.10
CA GLU A 318 8.29 9.41 -32.13
C GLU A 318 7.87 7.94 -32.23
N SER A 319 7.60 7.28 -31.09
CA SER A 319 7.18 5.86 -31.10
C SER A 319 6.42 5.46 -29.85
N LYS A 320 5.61 4.39 -29.96
CA LYS A 320 4.88 3.82 -28.79
C LYS A 320 5.77 3.00 -27.86
N ALA A 321 6.98 2.66 -28.24
CA ALA A 321 7.95 1.92 -27.45
C ALA A 321 9.37 2.31 -27.85
N TRP A 322 10.25 2.45 -26.88
CA TRP A 322 11.66 2.72 -27.07
C TRP A 322 12.50 1.73 -26.26
N GLU A 323 13.63 1.31 -26.83
CA GLU A 323 14.56 0.39 -26.20
C GLU A 323 16.00 0.79 -26.58
N GLY A 324 16.87 0.88 -25.57
CA GLY A 324 18.25 1.29 -25.79
C GLY A 324 19.04 1.40 -24.49
N THR A 325 20.21 2.02 -24.57
CA THR A 325 21.08 2.29 -23.42
C THR A 325 20.81 3.65 -22.79
N ALA A 326 21.22 3.84 -21.55
CA ALA A 326 21.10 5.14 -20.89
C ALA A 326 21.91 6.24 -21.61
N SER A 327 23.01 5.87 -22.29
CA SER A 327 23.82 6.82 -23.09
C SER A 327 23.06 7.29 -24.31
N GLU A 328 22.45 6.38 -25.07
CA GLU A 328 21.63 6.71 -26.23
C GLU A 328 20.44 7.59 -25.84
N LEU A 329 19.81 7.31 -24.69
CA LEU A 329 18.70 8.13 -24.19
C LEU A 329 19.18 9.55 -23.82
N CYS A 330 20.36 9.70 -23.22
CA CYS A 330 20.94 11.02 -22.94
C CYS A 330 21.14 11.83 -24.24
N GLU A 331 21.65 11.19 -25.29
CA GLU A 331 21.86 11.84 -26.60
C GLU A 331 20.53 12.27 -27.23
N ILE A 332 19.51 11.42 -27.22
CA ILE A 332 18.16 11.72 -27.74
C ILE A 332 17.54 12.91 -26.97
N LEU A 333 17.71 12.93 -25.67
CA LEU A 333 17.17 13.99 -24.84
C LEU A 333 17.97 15.29 -24.92
N GLY A 334 19.21 15.24 -25.43
CA GLY A 334 20.11 16.40 -25.45
C GLY A 334 20.41 16.94 -24.03
N GLU A 335 20.49 16.06 -23.03
CA GLU A 335 20.70 16.40 -21.64
C GLU A 335 22.18 16.20 -21.26
N ASP A 336 22.78 17.19 -20.59
CA ASP A 336 24.12 17.10 -20.00
C ASP A 336 24.04 16.38 -18.63
N VAL A 337 23.42 15.19 -18.64
CA VAL A 337 23.28 14.32 -17.47
C VAL A 337 24.05 13.06 -17.71
N LYS A 338 24.82 12.62 -16.71
CA LYS A 338 25.55 11.34 -16.82
C LYS A 338 24.55 10.17 -16.98
N PRO A 339 24.82 9.19 -17.88
CA PRO A 339 23.91 8.08 -18.14
C PRO A 339 23.48 7.28 -16.90
N ASN A 340 24.39 7.10 -15.95
CA ASN A 340 24.07 6.44 -14.66
C ASN A 340 23.09 7.25 -13.81
N VAL A 341 23.20 8.58 -13.82
CA VAL A 341 22.27 9.48 -13.09
C VAL A 341 20.90 9.47 -13.76
N LEU A 342 20.85 9.49 -15.09
CA LEU A 342 19.59 9.37 -15.85
C LEU A 342 18.89 8.05 -15.50
N SER A 343 19.60 6.94 -15.59
CA SER A 343 19.05 5.62 -15.29
C SER A 343 18.55 5.53 -13.84
N LEU A 344 19.27 6.09 -12.88
CA LEU A 344 18.84 6.16 -11.47
C LEU A 344 17.54 6.96 -11.31
N ARG A 345 17.49 8.18 -11.89
CA ARG A 345 16.28 9.01 -11.84
C ARG A 345 15.07 8.31 -12.42
N LEU A 346 15.24 7.59 -13.54
CA LEU A 346 14.16 6.81 -14.14
C LEU A 346 13.71 5.65 -13.25
N SER A 347 14.64 4.93 -12.63
CA SER A 347 14.32 3.82 -11.72
C SER A 347 13.53 4.30 -10.51
N ILE A 348 13.94 5.40 -9.87
CA ILE A 348 13.26 5.99 -8.71
C ILE A 348 11.87 6.51 -9.09
N ASN A 349 11.74 7.11 -10.28
CA ASN A 349 10.50 7.74 -10.76
C ASN A 349 9.67 6.82 -11.67
N ALA A 350 9.93 5.53 -11.72
CA ALA A 350 9.22 4.60 -12.62
C ALA A 350 7.69 4.64 -12.40
N ASN A 351 7.24 4.74 -11.15
CA ASN A 351 5.83 4.87 -10.83
C ASN A 351 5.22 6.20 -11.25
N ARG A 352 5.98 7.31 -11.20
CA ARG A 352 5.52 8.62 -11.70
C ARG A 352 5.40 8.59 -13.22
N LEU A 353 6.36 7.98 -13.92
CA LEU A 353 6.27 7.79 -15.37
C LEU A 353 4.99 7.05 -15.75
N LEU A 354 4.66 5.99 -15.02
CA LEU A 354 3.42 5.24 -15.25
C LEU A 354 2.17 6.07 -14.89
N LYS A 355 2.15 6.70 -13.71
CA LYS A 355 0.99 7.42 -13.19
C LYS A 355 0.66 8.67 -13.99
N ASP A 356 1.68 9.49 -14.29
CA ASP A 356 1.51 10.83 -14.84
C ASP A 356 1.51 10.82 -16.38
N TYR A 357 2.24 9.88 -17.00
CA TYR A 357 2.45 9.84 -18.45
C TYR A 357 2.05 8.52 -19.12
N GLY A 358 1.66 7.49 -18.35
CA GLY A 358 1.30 6.17 -18.87
C GLY A 358 2.50 5.39 -19.45
N ILE A 359 3.73 5.73 -19.05
CA ILE A 359 4.97 5.12 -19.55
C ILE A 359 5.40 4.02 -18.60
N HIS A 360 5.46 2.78 -19.08
CA HIS A 360 6.05 1.66 -18.38
C HIS A 360 7.57 1.68 -18.56
N TYR A 361 8.31 1.79 -17.48
CA TYR A 361 9.76 1.76 -17.48
C TYR A 361 10.28 0.45 -16.90
N LYS A 362 11.22 -0.17 -17.63
CA LYS A 362 11.97 -1.34 -17.19
C LYS A 362 13.46 -1.11 -17.42
N ALA A 363 14.30 -1.68 -16.56
CA ALA A 363 15.74 -1.68 -16.72
C ALA A 363 16.25 -3.10 -16.46
N SER A 364 17.14 -3.57 -17.33
CA SER A 364 17.84 -4.84 -17.19
C SER A 364 19.34 -4.65 -17.37
N ARG A 365 20.14 -5.48 -16.70
CA ARG A 365 21.59 -5.45 -16.83
C ARG A 365 21.99 -6.51 -17.85
N THR A 366 22.68 -6.10 -18.90
CA THR A 366 23.25 -6.99 -19.93
C THR A 366 24.76 -6.97 -19.85
N HIS A 367 25.43 -7.90 -20.52
CA HIS A 367 26.91 -7.93 -20.62
C HIS A 367 27.49 -6.63 -21.22
N ASN A 368 26.71 -5.93 -22.06
CA ASN A 368 27.09 -4.70 -22.75
C ASN A 368 26.64 -3.43 -22.02
N GLY A 369 26.13 -3.53 -20.77
CA GLY A 369 25.66 -2.40 -20.00
C GLY A 369 24.18 -2.50 -19.60
N ARG A 370 23.63 -1.38 -19.16
CA ARG A 370 22.23 -1.30 -18.70
C ARG A 370 21.32 -0.99 -19.87
N LYS A 371 20.37 -1.89 -20.14
CA LYS A 371 19.32 -1.73 -21.15
C LYS A 371 18.08 -1.17 -20.51
N LEU A 372 17.50 -0.15 -21.13
CA LEU A 372 16.28 0.55 -20.73
C LEU A 372 15.17 0.28 -21.76
N SER A 373 13.96 0.11 -21.29
CA SER A 373 12.77 -0.04 -22.13
C SER A 373 11.51 0.51 -21.46
#